data_caa0ce33b0dfd0359503ca01f3f1102f
#
_entry.id   caa0ce33b0dfd0359503ca01f3f1102f
#
_cell.length_a   1.000
_cell.length_b   1.000
_cell.length_c   1.000
_cell.angle_alpha   90.00
_cell.angle_beta   90.00
_cell.angle_gamma   90.00
#
_symmetry.space_group_name_H-M   'P 1'
#
loop_
_entity.id
_entity.type
_entity.pdbx_description
1 polymer ?
#
loop_
_entity_poly.entity_id
_entity_poly.type
_entity_poly.pdbx_seq_one_letter_code
_entity_poly.pdbx_strand_id
1 'polypeptide(L)'
;MLDAIALGELLIDFATVDTDRDGYPTLAAHPGGAPGNFLAALHAYGCSGAMLGKVGADTFGDLLCTTLAQAGIRTEGIVRDPSVFTTLAFVTFGPGGERAFSFARKPGADTQLRFDELDLSLLDEARLFHFGSLSLTQEPVRSATQQAVAYAAAHGKLLSFDPNLRLPLWPDADAAKTQILWGLRQADIVKISDDEVRFLWNCGPEEGAARLLADFGVRLAMVTCGPKGCLLQNAGAAVRVAAPRVLPVDTTGAGDIFGGSAVSRLLQLGRAPEALTEDELTAIGRFAATAASLSTQYPGGISAIVPEETVLRCMEG
;
A
#
# COMPACT_ATOMS: atom_id res chain seq x y z
N MET A 1 18.82 12.20 2.86
CA MET A 1 18.60 10.77 2.56
C MET A 1 17.18 10.44 2.96
N LEU A 2 16.40 9.83 2.09
CA LEU A 2 15.04 9.38 2.36
C LEU A 2 15.06 7.92 2.86
N ASP A 3 14.16 7.57 3.77
CA ASP A 3 14.01 6.18 4.20
C ASP A 3 13.27 5.36 3.14
N ALA A 4 12.20 5.89 2.57
CA ALA A 4 11.47 5.21 1.52
C ALA A 4 10.94 6.17 0.44
N ILE A 5 10.78 5.63 -0.77
CA ILE A 5 10.04 6.26 -1.86
C ILE A 5 9.01 5.25 -2.38
N ALA A 6 7.82 5.70 -2.72
CA ALA A 6 6.80 4.83 -3.28
C ALA A 6 6.34 5.33 -4.66
N LEU A 7 6.04 4.38 -5.57
CA LEU A 7 5.47 4.66 -6.87
C LEU A 7 4.12 3.97 -7.01
N GLY A 8 3.12 4.69 -7.48
CA GLY A 8 1.84 4.10 -7.83
C GLY A 8 0.69 5.10 -7.93
N GLU A 9 -0.51 4.59 -7.76
CA GLU A 9 -1.74 5.35 -7.91
C GLU A 9 -1.96 6.34 -6.76
N LEU A 10 -2.48 7.49 -7.13
CA LEU A 10 -3.12 8.46 -6.27
C LEU A 10 -4.53 8.69 -6.79
N LEU A 11 -5.53 8.64 -5.94
CA LEU A 11 -6.93 8.71 -6.32
C LEU A 11 -7.79 9.30 -5.19
N ILE A 12 -9.02 9.65 -5.53
CA ILE A 12 -10.03 10.03 -4.54
C ILE A 12 -11.03 8.90 -4.40
N ASP A 13 -11.20 8.41 -3.18
CA ASP A 13 -12.26 7.46 -2.81
C ASP A 13 -13.52 8.24 -2.41
N PHE A 14 -14.58 8.15 -3.21
CA PHE A 14 -15.89 8.66 -2.86
C PHE A 14 -16.68 7.59 -2.09
N ALA A 15 -16.86 7.81 -0.80
CA ALA A 15 -17.68 6.95 0.05
C ALA A 15 -19.05 7.58 0.32
N THR A 16 -20.12 6.77 0.24
CA THR A 16 -21.46 7.20 0.65
C THR A 16 -21.49 7.39 2.16
N VAL A 17 -21.78 8.60 2.61
CA VAL A 17 -21.85 8.95 4.04
C VAL A 17 -23.28 9.18 4.52
N ASP A 18 -24.18 9.55 3.63
CA ASP A 18 -25.60 9.82 3.94
C ASP A 18 -26.45 9.68 2.67
N THR A 19 -27.77 9.78 2.84
CA THR A 19 -28.73 9.86 1.76
C THR A 19 -29.63 11.08 2.04
N ASP A 20 -29.77 11.97 1.06
CA ASP A 20 -30.59 13.15 1.23
C ASP A 20 -32.09 12.81 1.27
N ARG A 21 -32.95 13.84 1.56
CA ARG A 21 -34.41 13.69 1.66
C ARG A 21 -35.08 13.19 0.38
N ASP A 22 -34.42 13.33 -0.78
CA ASP A 22 -34.93 12.94 -2.09
C ASP A 22 -34.37 11.54 -2.52
N GLY A 23 -33.58 10.91 -1.64
CA GLY A 23 -33.00 9.57 -1.86
C GLY A 23 -31.66 9.57 -2.61
N TYR A 24 -31.01 10.72 -2.83
CA TYR A 24 -29.71 10.80 -3.48
C TYR A 24 -28.56 10.60 -2.50
N PRO A 25 -27.50 9.84 -2.87
CA PRO A 25 -26.37 9.61 -2.00
C PRO A 25 -25.52 10.88 -1.83
N THR A 26 -25.18 11.21 -0.59
CA THR A 26 -24.14 12.19 -0.26
C THR A 26 -22.81 11.47 -0.17
N LEU A 27 -21.82 11.95 -0.93
CA LEU A 27 -20.50 11.32 -1.03
C LEU A 27 -19.44 12.20 -0.35
N ALA A 28 -18.62 11.61 0.51
CA ALA A 28 -17.41 12.23 1.01
C ALA A 28 -16.21 11.83 0.14
N ALA A 29 -15.39 12.82 -0.23
CA ALA A 29 -14.17 12.61 -1.01
C ALA A 29 -12.98 12.38 -0.07
N HIS A 30 -12.44 11.18 -0.06
CA HIS A 30 -11.28 10.81 0.75
C HIS A 30 -10.04 10.66 -0.13
N PRO A 31 -8.95 11.42 0.11
CA PRO A 31 -7.66 11.17 -0.50
C PRO A 31 -7.17 9.76 -0.20
N GLY A 32 -6.76 9.04 -1.24
CA GLY A 32 -6.37 7.63 -1.16
C GLY A 32 -5.31 7.28 -2.20
N GLY A 33 -5.08 5.98 -2.33
CA GLY A 33 -4.01 5.37 -3.09
C GLY A 33 -3.10 4.61 -2.15
N ALA A 34 -2.91 3.32 -2.41
CA ALA A 34 -2.16 2.45 -1.51
C ALA A 34 -0.74 2.95 -1.21
N PRO A 35 0.05 3.42 -2.20
CA PRO A 35 1.39 3.94 -1.92
C PRO A 35 1.39 5.19 -1.04
N GLY A 36 0.37 6.06 -1.19
CA GLY A 36 0.20 7.24 -0.33
C GLY A 36 -0.12 6.87 1.12
N ASN A 37 -1.03 5.92 1.33
CA ASN A 37 -1.37 5.40 2.65
C ASN A 37 -0.15 4.73 3.33
N PHE A 38 0.60 3.93 2.57
CA PHE A 38 1.83 3.29 3.03
C PHE A 38 2.86 4.33 3.52
N LEU A 39 3.13 5.35 2.70
CA LEU A 39 4.10 6.41 3.05
C LEU A 39 3.65 7.22 4.25
N ALA A 40 2.36 7.56 4.34
CA ALA A 40 1.83 8.31 5.47
C ALA A 40 1.97 7.54 6.79
N ALA A 41 1.68 6.22 6.79
CA ALA A 41 1.92 5.37 7.95
C ALA A 41 3.41 5.26 8.28
N LEU A 42 4.25 5.07 7.29
CA LEU A 42 5.70 5.02 7.45
C LEU A 42 6.24 6.32 8.10
N HIS A 43 5.74 7.48 7.65
CA HIS A 43 6.14 8.77 8.19
C HIS A 43 5.62 9.00 9.62
N ALA A 44 4.35 8.68 9.87
CA ALA A 44 3.74 8.81 11.20
C ALA A 44 4.52 8.03 12.28
N TYR A 45 5.25 7.00 11.86
CA TYR A 45 6.07 6.15 12.74
C TYR A 45 7.58 6.35 12.57
N GLY A 46 7.98 7.59 12.20
CA GLY A 46 9.34 8.10 12.37
C GLY A 46 10.29 7.92 11.20
N CYS A 47 9.80 7.58 9.99
CA CYS A 47 10.61 7.52 8.78
C CYS A 47 10.24 8.63 7.79
N SER A 48 11.17 9.00 6.93
CA SER A 48 10.96 9.99 5.86
C SER A 48 10.54 9.33 4.55
N GLY A 49 9.63 9.99 3.80
CA GLY A 49 9.13 9.44 2.55
C GLY A 49 8.88 10.44 1.44
N ALA A 50 8.91 9.97 0.20
CA ALA A 50 8.55 10.74 -0.99
C ALA A 50 7.65 9.91 -1.93
N MET A 51 6.76 10.58 -2.66
CA MET A 51 5.83 9.95 -3.59
C MET A 51 6.23 10.21 -5.05
N LEU A 52 6.27 9.14 -5.85
CA LEU A 52 6.31 9.19 -7.31
C LEU A 52 4.94 8.78 -7.85
N GLY A 53 4.32 9.64 -8.64
CA GLY A 53 3.00 9.36 -9.19
C GLY A 53 2.54 10.43 -10.14
N LYS A 54 1.31 10.32 -10.63
CA LYS A 54 0.73 11.32 -11.50
C LYS A 54 -0.72 11.58 -11.11
N VAL A 55 -1.10 12.86 -11.03
CA VAL A 55 -2.45 13.34 -10.80
C VAL A 55 -2.85 14.34 -11.88
N GLY A 56 -4.13 14.59 -12.02
CA GLY A 56 -4.61 15.66 -12.90
C GLY A 56 -4.22 17.05 -12.38
N ALA A 57 -4.10 18.02 -13.28
CA ALA A 57 -4.01 19.43 -12.91
C ALA A 57 -5.41 19.96 -12.57
N ASP A 58 -6.07 19.33 -11.61
CA ASP A 58 -7.44 19.58 -11.16
C ASP A 58 -7.53 19.68 -9.62
N THR A 59 -8.71 20.05 -9.11
CA THR A 59 -8.95 20.24 -7.67
C THR A 59 -8.64 18.98 -6.84
N PHE A 60 -8.88 17.79 -7.37
CA PHE A 60 -8.61 16.55 -6.67
C PHE A 60 -7.11 16.21 -6.65
N GLY A 61 -6.39 16.53 -7.72
CA GLY A 61 -4.93 16.46 -7.72
C GLY A 61 -4.31 17.42 -6.70
N ASP A 62 -4.86 18.63 -6.55
CA ASP A 62 -4.45 19.59 -5.51
C ASP A 62 -4.72 19.04 -4.11
N LEU A 63 -5.91 18.47 -3.90
CA LEU A 63 -6.28 17.85 -2.62
C LEU A 63 -5.33 16.71 -2.23
N LEU A 64 -5.00 15.82 -3.17
CA LEU A 64 -4.07 14.71 -2.94
C LEU A 64 -2.67 15.20 -2.56
N CYS A 65 -2.09 16.12 -3.34
CA CYS A 65 -0.77 16.68 -3.05
C CYS A 65 -0.74 17.39 -1.69
N THR A 66 -1.79 18.18 -1.39
CA THR A 66 -1.89 18.90 -0.11
C THR A 66 -2.00 17.93 1.06
N THR A 67 -2.81 16.89 0.94
CA THR A 67 -2.99 15.87 2.00
C THR A 67 -1.68 15.13 2.28
N LEU A 68 -0.97 14.70 1.24
CA LEU A 68 0.33 14.04 1.41
C LEU A 68 1.37 14.96 2.03
N ALA A 69 1.45 16.22 1.58
CA ALA A 69 2.36 17.20 2.17
C ALA A 69 2.05 17.47 3.64
N GLN A 70 0.77 17.57 4.02
CA GLN A 70 0.33 17.71 5.42
C GLN A 70 0.66 16.46 6.26
N ALA A 71 0.65 15.28 5.65
CA ALA A 71 1.09 14.03 6.26
C ALA A 71 2.64 13.89 6.31
N GLY A 72 3.40 14.92 5.90
CA GLY A 72 4.86 14.95 5.95
C GLY A 72 5.57 14.24 4.80
N ILE A 73 4.85 13.90 3.73
CA ILE A 73 5.41 13.22 2.55
C ILE A 73 5.87 14.26 1.53
N ARG A 74 7.09 14.09 1.01
CA ARG A 74 7.60 14.89 -0.10
C ARG A 74 6.79 14.60 -1.37
N THR A 75 6.29 15.65 -2.04
CA THR A 75 5.35 15.55 -3.16
C THR A 75 5.89 16.10 -4.48
N GLU A 76 7.14 16.57 -4.52
CA GLU A 76 7.77 17.11 -5.72
C GLU A 76 7.95 16.08 -6.85
N GLY A 77 7.92 14.78 -6.53
CA GLY A 77 7.91 13.69 -7.51
C GLY A 77 6.53 13.37 -8.10
N ILE A 78 5.49 14.13 -7.75
CA ILE A 78 4.14 13.96 -8.30
C ILE A 78 3.98 14.83 -9.54
N VAL A 79 3.79 14.19 -10.70
CA VAL A 79 3.55 14.86 -11.98
C VAL A 79 2.12 15.38 -12.04
N ARG A 80 1.93 16.61 -12.55
CA ARG A 80 0.62 17.24 -12.76
C ARG A 80 0.28 17.22 -14.25
N ASP A 81 -0.79 16.51 -14.63
CA ASP A 81 -1.19 16.35 -16.03
C ASP A 81 -2.44 17.24 -16.35
N PRO A 82 -2.31 18.25 -17.24
CA PRO A 82 -3.45 19.09 -17.59
C PRO A 82 -4.43 18.41 -18.58
N SER A 83 -4.06 17.27 -19.15
CA SER A 83 -4.83 16.59 -20.20
C SER A 83 -5.68 15.43 -19.69
N VAL A 84 -5.38 14.91 -18.48
CA VAL A 84 -6.05 13.75 -17.91
C VAL A 84 -6.48 14.05 -16.47
N PHE A 85 -7.71 13.68 -16.14
CA PHE A 85 -8.28 13.91 -14.82
C PHE A 85 -7.71 12.97 -13.76
N THR A 86 -7.66 13.44 -12.51
CA THR A 86 -7.33 12.60 -11.35
C THR A 86 -8.27 11.39 -11.26
N THR A 87 -7.74 10.21 -10.99
CA THR A 87 -8.54 9.00 -10.85
C THR A 87 -9.51 9.10 -9.68
N LEU A 88 -10.77 8.68 -9.93
CA LEU A 88 -11.81 8.61 -8.90
C LEU A 88 -12.27 7.16 -8.73
N ALA A 89 -12.45 6.76 -7.48
CA ALA A 89 -13.08 5.51 -7.09
C ALA A 89 -14.39 5.82 -6.35
N PHE A 90 -15.44 5.07 -6.63
CA PHE A 90 -16.72 5.20 -5.97
C PHE A 90 -17.01 3.93 -5.19
N VAL A 91 -17.20 4.07 -3.89
CA VAL A 91 -17.55 2.96 -3.00
C VAL A 91 -19.05 3.07 -2.72
N THR A 92 -19.80 2.13 -3.25
CA THR A 92 -21.25 2.03 -3.04
C THR A 92 -21.59 0.76 -2.29
N PHE A 93 -22.77 0.72 -1.68
CA PHE A 93 -23.26 -0.45 -0.98
C PHE A 93 -24.42 -1.06 -1.76
N GLY A 94 -24.33 -2.36 -2.06
CA GLY A 94 -25.41 -3.14 -2.66
C GLY A 94 -26.55 -3.42 -1.67
N PRO A 95 -27.69 -4.02 -2.13
CA PRO A 95 -28.87 -4.29 -1.31
C PRO A 95 -28.62 -5.16 -0.06
N GLY A 96 -27.53 -5.92 -0.03
CA GLY A 96 -27.08 -6.75 1.10
C GLY A 96 -25.98 -6.12 1.96
N GLY A 97 -25.63 -4.84 1.75
CA GLY A 97 -24.49 -4.19 2.43
C GLY A 97 -23.13 -4.56 1.82
N GLU A 98 -23.11 -5.26 0.70
CA GLU A 98 -21.87 -5.59 -0.02
C GLU A 98 -21.27 -4.33 -0.64
N ARG A 99 -19.95 -4.16 -0.49
CA ARG A 99 -19.22 -3.05 -1.12
C ARG A 99 -19.02 -3.32 -2.59
N ALA A 100 -19.42 -2.37 -3.43
CA ALA A 100 -19.13 -2.33 -4.85
C ALA A 100 -18.20 -1.16 -5.16
N PHE A 101 -17.19 -1.41 -6.00
CA PHE A 101 -16.24 -0.39 -6.43
C PHE A 101 -16.45 -0.08 -7.92
N SER A 102 -16.54 1.20 -8.23
CA SER A 102 -16.56 1.70 -9.60
C SER A 102 -15.44 2.72 -9.78
N PHE A 103 -14.72 2.66 -10.90
CA PHE A 103 -13.55 3.51 -11.13
C PHE A 103 -13.73 4.39 -12.36
N ALA A 104 -13.54 5.70 -12.22
CA ALA A 104 -13.31 6.61 -13.31
C ALA A 104 -11.80 6.70 -13.58
N ARG A 105 -11.26 5.72 -14.34
CA ARG A 105 -9.83 5.48 -14.59
C ARG A 105 -9.55 5.04 -16.03
N LYS A 106 -10.27 5.60 -17.03
CA LYS A 106 -10.15 5.20 -18.44
C LYS A 106 -10.03 6.41 -19.37
N PRO A 107 -8.85 7.10 -19.43
CA PRO A 107 -7.71 7.01 -18.53
C PRO A 107 -7.92 7.82 -17.25
N GLY A 108 -7.23 7.42 -16.17
CA GLY A 108 -6.97 8.27 -15.03
C GLY A 108 -5.52 8.76 -15.08
N ALA A 109 -5.20 9.89 -14.47
CA ALA A 109 -3.87 10.49 -14.56
C ALA A 109 -2.76 9.53 -14.09
N ASP A 110 -3.01 8.76 -13.02
CA ASP A 110 -2.06 7.77 -12.49
C ASP A 110 -1.66 6.71 -13.52
N THR A 111 -2.55 6.39 -14.47
CA THR A 111 -2.29 5.41 -15.53
C THR A 111 -1.41 5.94 -16.67
N GLN A 112 -1.23 7.25 -16.73
CA GLN A 112 -0.51 7.96 -17.78
C GLN A 112 0.90 8.37 -17.37
N LEU A 113 1.38 7.90 -16.21
CA LEU A 113 2.75 8.14 -15.77
C LEU A 113 3.76 7.44 -16.70
N ARG A 114 4.79 8.16 -17.11
CA ARG A 114 5.86 7.67 -17.97
C ARG A 114 7.19 7.69 -17.21
N PHE A 115 8.10 6.83 -17.59
CA PHE A 115 9.41 6.74 -16.92
C PHE A 115 10.25 8.02 -17.07
N ASP A 116 10.18 8.67 -18.22
CA ASP A 116 10.88 9.94 -18.51
C ASP A 116 10.33 11.15 -17.73
N GLU A 117 9.22 11.00 -17.02
CA GLU A 117 8.65 12.02 -16.13
C GLU A 117 9.09 11.84 -14.67
N LEU A 118 9.75 10.72 -14.33
CA LEU A 118 10.16 10.44 -12.96
C LEU A 118 11.41 11.25 -12.57
N ASP A 119 11.37 11.85 -11.40
CA ASP A 119 12.56 12.41 -10.77
C ASP A 119 13.39 11.31 -10.12
N LEU A 120 14.33 10.75 -10.88
CA LEU A 120 15.19 9.66 -10.41
C LEU A 120 16.14 10.11 -9.28
N SER A 121 16.40 11.41 -9.12
CA SER A 121 17.23 11.91 -8.03
C SER A 121 16.58 11.66 -6.66
N LEU A 122 15.25 11.71 -6.58
CA LEU A 122 14.51 11.32 -5.37
C LEU A 122 14.69 9.83 -5.06
N LEU A 123 14.71 8.99 -6.09
CA LEU A 123 14.91 7.56 -5.93
C LEU A 123 16.35 7.27 -5.46
N ASP A 124 17.33 8.02 -5.95
CA ASP A 124 18.73 7.89 -5.53
C ASP A 124 18.91 8.24 -4.04
N GLU A 125 18.12 9.15 -3.49
CA GLU A 125 18.15 9.51 -2.06
C GLU A 125 17.58 8.41 -1.16
N ALA A 126 16.72 7.51 -1.66
CA ALA A 126 15.97 6.56 -0.86
C ALA A 126 16.77 5.28 -0.53
N ARG A 127 16.46 4.68 0.62
CA ARG A 127 16.96 3.34 1.02
C ARG A 127 16.07 2.23 0.49
N LEU A 128 14.76 2.49 0.39
CA LEU A 128 13.73 1.53 0.00
C LEU A 128 12.84 2.12 -1.10
N PHE A 129 12.50 1.30 -2.10
CA PHE A 129 11.51 1.60 -3.12
C PHE A 129 10.30 0.68 -2.97
N HIS A 130 9.12 1.29 -2.78
CA HIS A 130 7.86 0.58 -2.63
C HIS A 130 6.97 0.74 -3.86
N PHE A 131 6.31 -0.33 -4.29
CA PHE A 131 5.35 -0.32 -5.41
C PHE A 131 4.23 -1.34 -5.20
N GLY A 132 3.11 -1.11 -5.91
CA GLY A 132 1.95 -2.00 -5.90
C GLY A 132 1.61 -2.51 -7.28
N SER A 133 0.57 -3.37 -7.38
CA SER A 133 0.17 -3.93 -8.66
C SER A 133 -0.73 -3.01 -9.49
N LEU A 134 -1.33 -1.97 -8.91
CA LEU A 134 -2.24 -1.10 -9.64
C LEU A 134 -1.53 -0.29 -10.73
N SER A 135 -0.26 0.04 -10.53
CA SER A 135 0.59 0.65 -11.56
C SER A 135 1.05 -0.32 -12.65
N LEU A 136 0.72 -1.62 -12.52
CA LEU A 136 1.00 -2.66 -13.52
C LEU A 136 -0.22 -3.01 -14.37
N THR A 137 -1.36 -2.34 -14.18
CA THR A 137 -2.63 -2.69 -14.85
C THR A 137 -2.64 -2.37 -16.34
N GLN A 138 -1.99 -1.31 -16.77
CA GLN A 138 -2.00 -0.86 -18.19
C GLN A 138 -0.79 0.00 -18.54
N GLU A 139 -0.58 0.24 -19.84
CA GLU A 139 0.43 1.16 -20.35
C GLU A 139 -0.07 2.62 -20.34
N PRO A 140 0.83 3.62 -20.21
CA PRO A 140 2.29 3.50 -20.11
C PRO A 140 2.82 3.26 -18.67
N VAL A 141 1.98 3.35 -17.63
CA VAL A 141 2.42 3.29 -16.24
C VAL A 141 3.06 1.94 -15.89
N ARG A 142 2.64 0.83 -16.53
CA ARG A 142 3.29 -0.48 -16.35
C ARG A 142 4.77 -0.43 -16.73
N SER A 143 5.08 0.04 -17.93
CA SER A 143 6.45 0.19 -18.40
C SER A 143 7.25 1.14 -17.53
N ALA A 144 6.65 2.25 -17.07
CA ALA A 144 7.28 3.20 -16.16
C ALA A 144 7.64 2.54 -14.82
N THR A 145 6.70 1.79 -14.23
CA THR A 145 6.92 1.05 -12.97
C THR A 145 8.01 0.00 -13.12
N GLN A 146 7.98 -0.78 -14.20
CA GLN A 146 8.98 -1.82 -14.44
C GLN A 146 10.38 -1.24 -14.60
N GLN A 147 10.53 -0.11 -15.30
CA GLN A 147 11.80 0.60 -15.46
C GLN A 147 12.28 1.20 -14.13
N ALA A 148 11.38 1.78 -13.33
CA ALA A 148 11.71 2.32 -12.00
C ALA A 148 12.18 1.21 -11.03
N VAL A 149 11.52 0.04 -11.04
CA VAL A 149 11.93 -1.13 -10.26
C VAL A 149 13.32 -1.60 -10.68
N ALA A 150 13.57 -1.72 -12.00
CA ALA A 150 14.88 -2.11 -12.51
C ALA A 150 15.98 -1.09 -12.14
N TYR A 151 15.66 0.20 -12.21
CA TYR A 151 16.57 1.27 -11.78
C TYR A 151 16.90 1.16 -10.29
N ALA A 152 15.86 1.02 -9.43
CA ALA A 152 16.03 0.89 -8.00
C ALA A 152 16.90 -0.33 -7.63
N ALA A 153 16.64 -1.49 -8.25
CA ALA A 153 17.45 -2.69 -8.07
C ALA A 153 18.92 -2.48 -8.45
N ALA A 154 19.17 -1.86 -9.61
CA ALA A 154 20.53 -1.58 -10.09
C ALA A 154 21.31 -0.62 -9.17
N HIS A 155 20.60 0.22 -8.38
CA HIS A 155 21.18 1.15 -7.41
C HIS A 155 21.14 0.62 -5.98
N GLY A 156 20.90 -0.68 -5.79
CA GLY A 156 20.98 -1.36 -4.49
C GLY A 156 19.91 -0.95 -3.48
N LYS A 157 18.75 -0.49 -3.95
CA LYS A 157 17.62 -0.18 -3.07
C LYS A 157 16.92 -1.45 -2.63
N LEU A 158 16.40 -1.48 -1.39
CA LEU A 158 15.47 -2.52 -0.98
C LEU A 158 14.16 -2.36 -1.74
N LEU A 159 13.63 -3.44 -2.31
CA LEU A 159 12.38 -3.44 -3.05
C LEU A 159 11.24 -4.00 -2.19
N SER A 160 10.22 -3.20 -1.97
CA SER A 160 9.00 -3.58 -1.23
C SER A 160 7.81 -3.62 -2.17
N PHE A 161 7.04 -4.71 -2.14
CA PHE A 161 5.89 -4.91 -3.00
C PHE A 161 4.64 -5.30 -2.20
N ASP A 162 3.51 -4.65 -2.53
CA ASP A 162 2.17 -5.04 -2.09
C ASP A 162 1.30 -5.27 -3.33
N PRO A 163 0.84 -6.50 -3.62
CA PRO A 163 -0.08 -6.76 -4.72
C PRO A 163 -1.31 -5.88 -4.70
N ASN A 164 -1.92 -5.71 -3.54
CA ASN A 164 -3.11 -4.89 -3.33
C ASN A 164 -4.14 -5.08 -4.46
N LEU A 165 -4.48 -6.33 -4.73
CA LEU A 165 -5.27 -6.78 -5.88
C LEU A 165 -6.66 -6.15 -5.91
N ARG A 166 -6.99 -5.53 -7.04
CA ARG A 166 -8.32 -5.01 -7.38
C ARG A 166 -8.76 -5.60 -8.71
N LEU A 167 -9.34 -6.79 -8.69
CA LEU A 167 -9.75 -7.52 -9.91
C LEU A 167 -10.53 -6.67 -10.93
N PRO A 168 -11.45 -5.76 -10.53
CA PRO A 168 -12.18 -4.93 -11.51
C PRO A 168 -11.31 -3.99 -12.34
N LEU A 169 -10.04 -3.77 -11.96
CA LEU A 169 -9.09 -2.93 -12.71
C LEU A 169 -8.26 -3.72 -13.73
N TRP A 170 -8.39 -5.04 -13.75
CA TRP A 170 -7.66 -5.91 -14.66
C TRP A 170 -8.54 -6.38 -15.81
N PRO A 171 -7.96 -6.65 -16.99
CA PRO A 171 -8.70 -7.26 -18.09
C PRO A 171 -9.32 -8.61 -17.72
N ASP A 172 -8.55 -9.42 -16.98
CA ASP A 172 -8.94 -10.72 -16.45
C ASP A 172 -8.03 -11.15 -15.29
N ALA A 173 -8.34 -12.26 -14.65
CA ALA A 173 -7.60 -12.81 -13.53
C ALA A 173 -6.18 -13.28 -13.90
N ASP A 174 -5.97 -13.77 -15.13
CA ASP A 174 -4.68 -14.27 -15.59
C ASP A 174 -3.70 -13.11 -15.83
N ALA A 175 -4.18 -11.99 -16.39
CA ALA A 175 -3.41 -10.77 -16.52
C ALA A 175 -2.97 -10.24 -15.15
N ALA A 176 -3.88 -10.19 -14.17
CA ALA A 176 -3.58 -9.81 -12.80
C ALA A 176 -2.50 -10.73 -12.20
N LYS A 177 -2.71 -12.04 -12.29
CA LYS A 177 -1.78 -13.04 -11.76
C LYS A 177 -0.39 -12.92 -12.38
N THR A 178 -0.31 -12.72 -13.70
CA THR A 178 0.96 -12.58 -14.43
C THR A 178 1.76 -11.40 -13.90
N GLN A 179 1.14 -10.23 -13.74
CA GLN A 179 1.82 -9.03 -13.28
C GLN A 179 2.16 -9.09 -11.78
N ILE A 180 1.30 -9.67 -10.97
CA ILE A 180 1.60 -9.89 -9.54
C ILE A 180 2.81 -10.82 -9.40
N LEU A 181 2.84 -11.95 -10.11
CA LEU A 181 3.98 -12.87 -10.09
C LEU A 181 5.27 -12.21 -10.59
N TRP A 182 5.17 -11.27 -11.54
CA TRP A 182 6.32 -10.45 -11.93
C TRP A 182 6.80 -9.60 -10.75
N GLY A 183 5.92 -8.87 -10.08
CA GLY A 183 6.26 -8.02 -8.93
C GLY A 183 6.90 -8.81 -7.78
N LEU A 184 6.37 -10.00 -7.47
CA LEU A 184 6.92 -10.88 -6.45
C LEU A 184 8.38 -11.29 -6.73
N ARG A 185 8.75 -11.49 -8.02
CA ARG A 185 10.14 -11.82 -8.40
C ARG A 185 11.13 -10.67 -8.28
N GLN A 186 10.63 -9.44 -8.17
CA GLN A 186 11.49 -8.27 -8.04
C GLN A 186 11.74 -7.89 -6.57
N ALA A 187 10.86 -8.31 -5.65
CA ALA A 187 10.79 -7.75 -4.32
C ALA A 187 11.65 -8.50 -3.28
N ASP A 188 12.34 -7.73 -2.43
CA ASP A 188 12.98 -8.24 -1.20
C ASP A 188 11.97 -8.43 -0.07
N ILE A 189 10.98 -7.53 0.01
CA ILE A 189 9.96 -7.49 1.04
C ILE A 189 8.59 -7.55 0.36
N VAL A 190 7.76 -8.50 0.76
CA VAL A 190 6.40 -8.64 0.26
C VAL A 190 5.40 -8.57 1.41
N LYS A 191 4.45 -7.64 1.32
CA LYS A 191 3.22 -7.71 2.11
C LYS A 191 2.11 -8.20 1.19
N ILE A 192 1.37 -9.21 1.62
CA ILE A 192 0.29 -9.84 0.85
C ILE A 192 -0.82 -10.28 1.81
N SER A 193 -2.08 -10.25 1.38
CA SER A 193 -3.19 -10.79 2.16
C SER A 193 -3.37 -12.31 1.97
N ASP A 194 -4.01 -12.98 2.93
CA ASP A 194 -4.36 -14.40 2.81
C ASP A 194 -5.34 -14.68 1.66
N ASP A 195 -6.19 -13.72 1.29
CA ASP A 195 -7.05 -13.81 0.10
C ASP A 195 -6.25 -13.75 -1.20
N GLU A 196 -5.22 -12.90 -1.27
CA GLU A 196 -4.31 -12.82 -2.42
C GLU A 196 -3.44 -14.08 -2.54
N VAL A 197 -2.98 -14.64 -1.42
CA VAL A 197 -2.31 -15.95 -1.39
C VAL A 197 -3.21 -17.03 -1.94
N ARG A 198 -4.48 -17.05 -1.52
CA ARG A 198 -5.48 -17.99 -2.04
C ARG A 198 -5.75 -17.78 -3.53
N PHE A 199 -5.84 -16.54 -3.98
CA PHE A 199 -6.00 -16.20 -5.40
C PHE A 199 -4.84 -16.72 -6.26
N LEU A 200 -3.61 -16.55 -5.79
CA LEU A 200 -2.41 -16.93 -6.54
C LEU A 200 -2.20 -18.45 -6.58
N TRP A 201 -2.35 -19.12 -5.43
CA TRP A 201 -1.88 -20.50 -5.26
C TRP A 201 -2.90 -21.45 -4.64
N ASN A 202 -4.09 -20.98 -4.28
CA ASN A 202 -5.13 -21.77 -3.60
C ASN A 202 -4.61 -22.49 -2.33
N CYS A 203 -3.78 -21.81 -1.55
CA CYS A 203 -3.18 -22.36 -0.32
C CYS A 203 -3.36 -21.41 0.88
N GLY A 204 -2.95 -21.86 2.06
CA GLY A 204 -2.98 -21.08 3.29
C GLY A 204 -1.79 -20.11 3.43
N PRO A 205 -1.85 -19.20 4.44
CA PRO A 205 -0.84 -18.16 4.63
C PRO A 205 0.56 -18.71 4.87
N GLU A 206 0.72 -19.84 5.59
CA GLU A 206 2.02 -20.45 5.85
C GLU A 206 2.69 -20.97 4.57
N GLU A 207 1.93 -21.70 3.76
CA GLU A 207 2.43 -22.20 2.49
C GLU A 207 2.72 -21.03 1.54
N GLY A 208 1.86 -19.99 1.54
CA GLY A 208 2.07 -18.78 0.75
C GLY A 208 3.36 -18.06 1.14
N ALA A 209 3.62 -17.86 2.43
CA ALA A 209 4.86 -17.26 2.91
C ALA A 209 6.09 -18.10 2.54
N ALA A 210 6.01 -19.43 2.72
CA ALA A 210 7.10 -20.32 2.33
C ALA A 210 7.41 -20.27 0.83
N ARG A 211 6.36 -20.20 -0.03
CA ARG A 211 6.53 -20.04 -1.50
C ARG A 211 7.18 -18.70 -1.85
N LEU A 212 6.81 -17.60 -1.18
CA LEU A 212 7.44 -16.30 -1.41
C LEU A 212 8.96 -16.38 -1.21
N LEU A 213 9.41 -17.02 -0.16
CA LEU A 213 10.84 -17.19 0.09
C LEU A 213 11.49 -18.17 -0.91
N ALA A 214 10.89 -19.35 -1.10
CA ALA A 214 11.51 -20.44 -1.86
C ALA A 214 11.48 -20.21 -3.38
N ASP A 215 10.34 -19.76 -3.93
CA ASP A 215 10.10 -19.70 -5.38
C ASP A 215 10.41 -18.30 -5.96
N PHE A 216 10.41 -17.26 -5.12
CA PHE A 216 10.56 -15.86 -5.55
C PHE A 216 11.79 -15.16 -4.97
N GLY A 217 12.46 -15.75 -3.99
CA GLY A 217 13.64 -15.17 -3.36
C GLY A 217 13.34 -13.99 -2.41
N VAL A 218 12.09 -13.86 -1.98
CA VAL A 218 11.67 -12.84 -1.02
C VAL A 218 12.42 -13.03 0.30
N ARG A 219 12.97 -11.96 0.85
CA ARG A 219 13.77 -11.96 2.08
C ARG A 219 12.91 -11.81 3.34
N LEU A 220 11.78 -11.11 3.22
CA LEU A 220 10.76 -10.98 4.27
C LEU A 220 9.36 -11.06 3.67
N ALA A 221 8.61 -12.09 4.02
CA ALA A 221 7.20 -12.25 3.70
C ALA A 221 6.33 -11.80 4.87
N MET A 222 5.32 -10.97 4.61
CA MET A 222 4.33 -10.49 5.57
C MET A 222 2.94 -10.84 5.03
N VAL A 223 2.30 -11.86 5.58
CA VAL A 223 0.95 -12.27 5.17
C VAL A 223 -0.06 -11.74 6.19
N THR A 224 -0.94 -10.82 5.76
CA THR A 224 -2.02 -10.29 6.60
C THR A 224 -3.25 -11.18 6.51
N CYS A 225 -3.90 -11.45 7.66
CA CYS A 225 -5.05 -12.35 7.77
C CYS A 225 -6.27 -11.62 8.38
N GLY A 226 -6.43 -10.33 8.09
CA GLY A 226 -7.50 -9.49 8.62
C GLY A 226 -7.56 -9.53 10.15
N PRO A 227 -8.74 -9.75 10.76
CA PRO A 227 -8.89 -9.75 12.21
C PRO A 227 -8.14 -10.90 12.92
N LYS A 228 -7.60 -11.87 12.18
CA LYS A 228 -6.77 -12.95 12.74
C LYS A 228 -5.31 -12.52 12.95
N GLY A 229 -4.92 -11.33 12.47
CA GLY A 229 -3.57 -10.80 12.60
C GLY A 229 -2.70 -11.05 11.38
N CYS A 230 -1.45 -11.47 11.57
CA CYS A 230 -0.50 -11.65 10.49
C CYS A 230 0.50 -12.77 10.74
N LEU A 231 1.16 -13.19 9.67
CA LEU A 231 2.32 -14.07 9.67
C LEU A 231 3.50 -13.29 9.05
N LEU A 232 4.62 -13.22 9.76
CA LEU A 232 5.88 -12.72 9.23
C LEU A 232 6.86 -13.88 9.13
N GLN A 233 7.57 -13.98 8.01
CA GLN A 233 8.53 -15.05 7.79
C GLN A 233 9.74 -14.57 6.99
N ASN A 234 10.93 -14.94 7.46
CA ASN A 234 12.18 -14.85 6.73
C ASN A 234 12.87 -16.21 6.70
N ALA A 235 14.11 -16.29 6.22
CA ALA A 235 14.85 -17.57 6.16
C ALA A 235 15.15 -18.20 7.52
N GLY A 236 15.22 -17.40 8.59
CA GLY A 236 15.61 -17.84 9.94
C GLY A 236 14.45 -18.06 10.91
N ALA A 237 13.29 -17.45 10.68
CA ALA A 237 12.17 -17.50 11.62
C ALA A 237 10.81 -17.28 10.93
N ALA A 238 9.76 -17.80 11.57
CA ALA A 238 8.37 -17.55 11.18
C ALA A 238 7.53 -17.29 12.44
N VAL A 239 6.81 -16.17 12.48
CA VAL A 239 6.02 -15.77 13.64
C VAL A 239 4.58 -15.46 13.24
N ARG A 240 3.64 -15.90 14.07
CA ARG A 240 2.23 -15.48 14.00
C ARG A 240 1.94 -14.48 15.10
N VAL A 241 1.29 -13.39 14.69
CA VAL A 241 0.89 -12.32 15.60
C VAL A 241 -0.61 -12.09 15.48
N ALA A 242 -1.30 -12.15 16.60
CA ALA A 242 -2.73 -11.84 16.65
C ALA A 242 -2.98 -10.33 16.54
N ALA A 243 -4.05 -9.94 15.85
CA ALA A 243 -4.51 -8.57 15.85
C ALA A 243 -5.29 -8.25 17.14
N PRO A 244 -5.20 -7.04 17.69
CA PRO A 244 -6.06 -6.62 18.78
C PRO A 244 -7.52 -6.58 18.32
N ARG A 245 -8.45 -6.88 19.25
CA ARG A 245 -9.88 -6.84 18.96
C ARG A 245 -10.37 -5.39 18.98
N VAL A 246 -10.86 -4.93 17.85
CA VAL A 246 -11.47 -3.61 17.68
C VAL A 246 -12.82 -3.75 16.99
N LEU A 247 -13.67 -2.73 17.10
CA LEU A 247 -14.90 -2.63 16.31
C LEU A 247 -14.59 -1.77 15.08
N PRO A 248 -14.50 -2.36 13.88
CA PRO A 248 -14.14 -1.60 12.69
C PRO A 248 -15.30 -0.71 12.22
N VAL A 249 -14.98 0.50 11.81
CA VAL A 249 -15.87 1.44 11.12
C VAL A 249 -15.58 1.39 9.61
N ASP A 250 -14.30 1.47 9.26
CA ASP A 250 -13.83 1.43 7.86
C ASP A 250 -12.49 0.67 7.78
N THR A 251 -12.39 -0.28 6.86
CA THR A 251 -11.16 -1.08 6.67
C THR A 251 -10.30 -0.56 5.52
N THR A 252 -10.65 0.59 4.93
CA THR A 252 -9.88 1.22 3.84
C THR A 252 -8.47 1.55 4.32
N GLY A 253 -7.46 1.18 3.54
CA GLY A 253 -6.05 1.48 3.83
C GLY A 253 -5.42 0.65 4.95
N ALA A 254 -6.16 -0.22 5.67
CA ALA A 254 -5.59 -0.99 6.79
C ALA A 254 -4.38 -1.85 6.38
N GLY A 255 -4.42 -2.45 5.17
CA GLY A 255 -3.31 -3.21 4.61
C GLY A 255 -2.09 -2.34 4.32
N ASP A 256 -2.32 -1.15 3.78
CA ASP A 256 -1.28 -0.18 3.44
C ASP A 256 -0.62 0.36 4.72
N ILE A 257 -1.45 0.69 5.73
CA ILE A 257 -1.00 1.13 7.06
C ILE A 257 -0.19 0.03 7.74
N PHE A 258 -0.62 -1.24 7.65
CA PHE A 258 0.19 -2.37 8.12
C PHE A 258 1.56 -2.38 7.45
N GLY A 259 1.61 -2.30 6.12
CA GLY A 259 2.85 -2.32 5.34
C GLY A 259 3.79 -1.18 5.72
N GLY A 260 3.29 0.06 5.75
CA GLY A 260 4.06 1.25 6.13
C GLY A 260 4.58 1.18 7.57
N SER A 261 3.75 0.70 8.50
CA SER A 261 4.12 0.50 9.90
C SER A 261 5.22 -0.55 10.07
N ALA A 262 5.07 -1.71 9.40
CA ALA A 262 6.06 -2.79 9.48
C ALA A 262 7.41 -2.35 8.90
N VAL A 263 7.38 -1.69 7.73
CA VAL A 263 8.59 -1.21 7.06
C VAL A 263 9.27 -0.10 7.86
N SER A 264 8.52 0.79 8.54
CA SER A 264 9.12 1.81 9.40
C SER A 264 9.96 1.18 10.52
N ARG A 265 9.44 0.14 11.18
CA ARG A 265 10.17 -0.58 12.25
C ARG A 265 11.39 -1.33 11.70
N LEU A 266 11.25 -1.98 10.53
CA LEU A 266 12.38 -2.62 9.86
C LEU A 266 13.51 -1.62 9.58
N LEU A 267 13.19 -0.46 8.99
CA LEU A 267 14.18 0.55 8.62
C LEU A 267 14.88 1.16 9.83
N GLN A 268 14.16 1.34 10.96
CA GLN A 268 14.71 1.83 12.22
C GLN A 268 15.68 0.83 12.87
N LEU A 269 15.40 -0.47 12.76
CA LEU A 269 16.33 -1.50 13.23
C LEU A 269 17.64 -1.51 12.43
N GLY A 270 17.64 -1.01 11.20
CA GLY A 270 18.84 -0.94 10.35
C GLY A 270 19.43 -2.30 9.99
N ARG A 271 18.64 -3.37 10.08
CA ARG A 271 19.04 -4.74 9.78
C ARG A 271 18.52 -5.21 8.43
N ALA A 272 19.22 -6.14 7.82
CA ALA A 272 18.74 -6.79 6.61
C ALA A 272 17.49 -7.64 6.91
N PRO A 273 16.47 -7.68 6.03
CA PRO A 273 15.21 -8.38 6.28
C PRO A 273 15.38 -9.86 6.65
N GLU A 274 16.31 -10.56 6.01
CA GLU A 274 16.62 -11.98 6.26
C GLU A 274 17.38 -12.22 7.57
N ALA A 275 17.95 -11.18 8.18
CA ALA A 275 18.73 -11.26 9.42
C ALA A 275 17.91 -10.91 10.68
N LEU A 276 16.61 -10.60 10.53
CA LEU A 276 15.74 -10.34 11.66
C LEU A 276 15.51 -11.61 12.48
N THR A 277 15.58 -11.46 13.79
CA THR A 277 15.30 -12.54 14.75
C THR A 277 13.79 -12.74 14.94
N GLU A 278 13.40 -13.84 15.58
CA GLU A 278 12.02 -14.14 15.93
C GLU A 278 11.39 -13.03 16.80
N ASP A 279 12.14 -12.51 17.79
CA ASP A 279 11.69 -11.41 18.66
C ASP A 279 11.49 -10.12 17.87
N GLU A 280 12.39 -9.80 16.95
CA GLU A 280 12.27 -8.61 16.08
C GLU A 280 11.08 -8.72 15.12
N LEU A 281 10.87 -9.89 14.49
CA LEU A 281 9.70 -10.16 13.66
C LEU A 281 8.41 -10.05 14.47
N THR A 282 8.41 -10.57 15.69
CA THR A 282 7.24 -10.47 16.59
C THR A 282 6.95 -9.02 16.95
N ALA A 283 7.97 -8.23 17.29
CA ALA A 283 7.81 -6.81 17.62
C ALA A 283 7.27 -6.01 16.43
N ILE A 284 7.83 -6.22 15.22
CA ILE A 284 7.36 -5.60 13.97
C ILE A 284 5.89 -5.97 13.72
N GLY A 285 5.57 -7.25 13.77
CA GLY A 285 4.22 -7.75 13.51
C GLY A 285 3.19 -7.23 14.52
N ARG A 286 3.53 -7.20 15.81
CA ARG A 286 2.65 -6.64 16.87
C ARG A 286 2.38 -5.17 16.63
N PHE A 287 3.40 -4.37 16.36
CA PHE A 287 3.24 -2.95 16.09
C PHE A 287 2.36 -2.73 14.85
N ALA A 288 2.68 -3.37 13.72
CA ALA A 288 1.97 -3.19 12.46
C ALA A 288 0.51 -3.67 12.53
N ALA A 289 0.27 -4.83 13.14
CA ALA A 289 -1.10 -5.34 13.33
C ALA A 289 -1.94 -4.44 14.25
N THR A 290 -1.33 -3.87 15.30
CA THR A 290 -2.00 -2.94 16.21
C THR A 290 -2.33 -1.63 15.50
N ALA A 291 -1.37 -1.02 14.79
CA ALA A 291 -1.57 0.22 14.03
C ALA A 291 -2.69 0.06 12.98
N ALA A 292 -2.64 -1.02 12.19
CA ALA A 292 -3.66 -1.34 11.20
C ALA A 292 -5.04 -1.60 11.82
N SER A 293 -5.12 -2.30 12.94
CA SER A 293 -6.41 -2.56 13.61
C SER A 293 -7.02 -1.28 14.16
N LEU A 294 -6.24 -0.44 14.82
CA LEU A 294 -6.71 0.83 15.37
C LEU A 294 -7.17 1.79 14.28
N SER A 295 -6.51 1.83 13.12
CA SER A 295 -6.93 2.66 12.01
C SER A 295 -8.31 2.31 11.49
N THR A 296 -8.73 1.04 11.56
CA THR A 296 -10.08 0.64 11.12
C THR A 296 -11.23 1.24 11.93
N GLN A 297 -10.96 1.88 13.05
CA GLN A 297 -11.97 2.56 13.87
C GLN A 297 -12.32 3.97 13.34
N TYR A 298 -11.60 4.43 12.32
CA TYR A 298 -11.77 5.75 11.70
C TYR A 298 -11.98 5.61 10.19
N PRO A 299 -12.72 6.52 9.54
CA PRO A 299 -12.91 6.48 8.10
C PRO A 299 -11.68 6.96 7.33
N GLY A 300 -11.43 6.33 6.17
CA GLY A 300 -10.37 6.67 5.23
C GLY A 300 -9.04 5.97 5.49
N GLY A 301 -8.02 6.26 4.66
CA GLY A 301 -6.66 5.71 4.75
C GLY A 301 -5.75 6.63 5.56
N ILE A 302 -5.19 7.67 4.94
CA ILE A 302 -4.24 8.62 5.57
C ILE A 302 -4.82 9.23 6.84
N SER A 303 -6.09 9.64 6.82
CA SER A 303 -6.77 10.27 7.96
C SER A 303 -7.02 9.34 9.14
N ALA A 304 -6.97 8.03 8.92
CA ALA A 304 -7.21 7.02 9.95
C ALA A 304 -5.95 6.59 10.72
N ILE A 305 -4.77 7.07 10.33
CA ILE A 305 -3.51 6.73 10.99
C ILE A 305 -3.50 7.33 12.40
N VAL A 306 -3.35 6.47 13.41
CA VAL A 306 -3.32 6.89 14.82
C VAL A 306 -1.89 7.23 15.26
N PRO A 307 -1.72 8.12 16.27
CA PRO A 307 -0.39 8.44 16.82
C PRO A 307 0.33 7.21 17.38
N GLU A 308 1.66 7.19 17.26
CA GLU A 308 2.52 6.08 17.72
C GLU A 308 2.28 5.72 19.20
N GLU A 309 2.16 6.72 20.07
CA GLU A 309 1.89 6.52 21.49
C GLU A 309 0.57 5.76 21.76
N THR A 310 -0.44 5.94 20.88
CA THR A 310 -1.70 5.20 20.96
C THR A 310 -1.51 3.73 20.60
N VAL A 311 -0.69 3.45 19.57
CA VAL A 311 -0.32 2.08 19.20
C VAL A 311 0.42 1.41 20.34
N LEU A 312 1.44 2.06 20.90
CA LEU A 312 2.26 1.53 22.00
C LEU A 312 1.42 1.23 23.24
N ARG A 313 0.55 2.15 23.65
CA ARG A 313 -0.39 1.91 24.78
C ARG A 313 -1.30 0.70 24.57
N CYS A 314 -1.80 0.52 23.34
CA CYS A 314 -2.63 -0.63 23.03
C CYS A 314 -1.84 -1.97 23.07
N MET A 315 -0.53 -1.92 22.83
CA MET A 315 0.33 -3.12 22.90
C MET A 315 0.69 -3.53 24.33
N GLU A 316 0.59 -2.61 25.31
CA GLU A 316 0.92 -2.85 26.72
C GLU A 316 -0.27 -3.44 27.52
N GLY A 317 -1.49 -3.24 27.06
CA GLY A 317 -2.74 -3.71 27.67
C GLY A 317 -3.25 -5.01 27.10
#